data_90a9cadfc42ef7ad94af4d6012df802e
#
_entry.id   90a9cadfc42ef7ad94af4d6012df802e
#
_cell.length_a   1.000
_cell.length_b   1.000
_cell.length_c   1.000
_cell.angle_alpha   90.00
_cell.angle_beta   90.00
_cell.angle_gamma   90.00
#
_symmetry.space_group_name_H-M   'P 1'
#
loop_
_entity.id
_entity.type
_entity.pdbx_description
1 polymer ?
#
loop_
_entity_poly.entity_id
_entity_poly.type
_entity_poly.pdbx_seq_one_letter_code
_entity_poly.pdbx_strand_id
1 'polypeptide(L)'
;MATLKIYTEDLQIAKSLIKRDEMVTRRYYYEQCYPLFKSVYDNYYTDCKCCKEFMDEIYILVIAPGKSGKCQMENFQGESTLTSWLKAVCLTYCYRKFKLKQRIPLFAPLPNPTENDNENDGGIDRLGGKNASIGLDFGGMNRSDVEVLLGMMHNAGYRKLIRLRYLEQLTNEETAKALGLTRANYYNMHKRAKEQYEEVRRKEEWHG
;
A
#
# COMPACT_ATOMS: atom_id res chain seq x y z
N MET A 1 -16.55 -2.23 24.12
CA MET A 1 -16.35 -1.23 23.04
C MET A 1 -14.97 -0.64 23.21
N ALA A 2 -14.06 -0.85 22.24
CA ALA A 2 -12.74 -0.25 22.31
C ALA A 2 -12.88 1.24 21.94
N THR A 3 -12.52 2.11 22.86
CA THR A 3 -12.51 3.56 22.65
C THR A 3 -11.44 3.85 21.58
N LEU A 4 -11.84 4.36 20.42
CA LEU A 4 -10.89 4.81 19.39
C LEU A 4 -10.08 5.98 19.98
N LYS A 5 -8.76 5.78 20.08
CA LYS A 5 -7.85 6.85 20.50
C LYS A 5 -7.71 7.84 19.34
N ILE A 6 -8.23 9.06 19.50
CA ILE A 6 -8.10 10.12 18.51
C ILE A 6 -6.83 10.94 18.84
N TYR A 7 -5.96 11.10 17.86
CA TYR A 7 -4.70 11.87 17.97
C TYR A 7 -4.98 13.34 17.64
N THR A 8 -5.46 14.08 18.62
CA THR A 8 -5.94 15.47 18.46
C THR A 8 -4.82 16.44 18.05
N GLU A 9 -3.61 16.24 18.59
CA GLU A 9 -2.44 17.07 18.23
C GLU A 9 -2.05 16.85 16.76
N ASP A 10 -2.05 15.62 16.30
CA ASP A 10 -1.76 15.27 14.90
C ASP A 10 -2.79 15.86 13.93
N LEU A 11 -4.06 15.94 14.34
CA LEU A 11 -5.10 16.64 13.58
C LEU A 11 -4.85 18.15 13.46
N GLN A 12 -4.33 18.77 14.51
CA GLN A 12 -3.96 20.19 14.46
C GLN A 12 -2.77 20.43 13.55
N ILE A 13 -1.75 19.56 13.62
CA ILE A 13 -0.59 19.59 12.73
C ILE A 13 -1.04 19.40 11.26
N ALA A 14 -1.88 18.41 10.97
CA ALA A 14 -2.41 18.21 9.64
C ALA A 14 -3.15 19.44 9.08
N LYS A 15 -3.99 20.09 9.90
CA LYS A 15 -4.67 21.34 9.53
C LYS A 15 -3.69 22.48 9.25
N SER A 16 -2.60 22.59 10.00
CA SER A 16 -1.56 23.59 9.79
C SER A 16 -0.78 23.32 8.50
N LEU A 17 -0.49 22.04 8.19
CA LEU A 17 0.13 21.66 6.92
C LEU A 17 -0.76 21.98 5.72
N ILE A 18 -2.08 21.73 5.81
CA ILE A 18 -3.06 22.10 4.77
C ILE A 18 -3.06 23.61 4.54
N LYS A 19 -2.96 24.41 5.59
CA LYS A 19 -2.85 25.88 5.51
C LYS A 19 -1.49 26.37 5.03
N ARG A 20 -0.55 25.44 4.80
CA ARG A 20 0.84 25.72 4.40
C ARG A 20 1.58 26.61 5.41
N ASP A 21 1.33 26.37 6.72
CA ASP A 21 2.07 27.04 7.78
C ASP A 21 3.58 26.68 7.64
N GLU A 22 4.39 27.70 7.38
CA GLU A 22 5.81 27.52 7.07
C GLU A 22 6.58 26.91 8.25
N MET A 23 6.30 27.37 9.48
CA MET A 23 6.98 26.88 10.67
C MET A 23 6.65 25.41 10.95
N VAL A 24 5.36 25.05 10.87
CA VAL A 24 4.92 23.66 11.07
C VAL A 24 5.45 22.76 9.95
N THR A 25 5.38 23.22 8.71
CA THR A 25 5.89 22.48 7.55
C THR A 25 7.39 22.20 7.71
N ARG A 26 8.19 23.21 8.06
CA ARG A 26 9.63 23.02 8.24
C ARG A 26 9.94 22.08 9.40
N ARG A 27 9.41 22.37 10.61
CA ARG A 27 9.78 21.65 11.84
C ARG A 27 9.22 20.23 11.86
N TYR A 28 7.92 20.05 11.53
CA TYR A 28 7.28 18.75 11.61
C TYR A 28 7.58 17.91 10.35
N TYR A 29 7.25 18.46 9.17
CA TYR A 29 7.32 17.67 7.94
C TYR A 29 8.76 17.42 7.50
N TYR A 30 9.59 18.46 7.39
CA TYR A 30 10.96 18.32 6.88
C TYR A 30 11.99 17.88 7.94
N GLU A 31 11.83 18.25 9.20
CA GLU A 31 12.81 17.92 10.23
C GLU A 31 12.38 16.68 11.03
N GLN A 32 11.20 16.65 11.66
CA GLN A 32 10.79 15.53 12.51
C GLN A 32 10.44 14.28 11.71
N CYS A 33 9.79 14.41 10.54
CA CYS A 33 9.44 13.26 9.69
C CYS A 33 10.61 12.81 8.78
N TYR A 34 11.74 13.51 8.74
CA TYR A 34 12.89 13.14 7.90
C TYR A 34 13.34 11.67 8.07
N PRO A 35 13.49 11.12 9.28
CA PRO A 35 13.91 9.73 9.45
C PRO A 35 12.96 8.73 8.81
N LEU A 36 11.65 9.02 8.84
CA LEU A 36 10.63 8.21 8.17
C LEU A 36 10.83 8.22 6.65
N PHE A 37 10.92 9.42 6.06
CA PHE A 37 11.11 9.57 4.61
C PHE A 37 12.42 8.94 4.15
N LYS A 38 13.50 9.15 4.91
CA LYS A 38 14.80 8.55 4.64
C LYS A 38 14.74 7.03 4.65
N SER A 39 14.07 6.45 5.65
CA SER A 39 13.87 4.99 5.75
C SER A 39 13.09 4.44 4.55
N VAL A 40 12.03 5.12 4.11
CA VAL A 40 11.26 4.66 2.94
C VAL A 40 12.09 4.85 1.67
N TYR A 41 12.73 6.00 1.48
CA TYR A 41 13.55 6.30 0.31
C TYR A 41 14.67 5.28 0.11
N ASP A 42 15.34 4.86 1.19
CA ASP A 42 16.46 3.91 1.12
C ASP A 42 16.01 2.47 0.83
N ASN A 43 14.78 2.10 1.19
CA ASN A 43 14.31 0.71 1.11
C ASN A 43 13.33 0.44 -0.04
N TYR A 44 12.78 1.48 -0.66
CA TYR A 44 11.76 1.32 -1.71
C TYR A 44 12.13 2.03 -3.00
N TYR A 45 11.62 1.50 -4.10
CA TYR A 45 11.83 2.13 -5.40
C TYR A 45 11.10 3.46 -5.49
N THR A 46 11.85 4.48 -5.89
CA THR A 46 11.34 5.79 -6.32
C THR A 46 12.18 6.28 -7.51
N ASP A 47 11.63 7.14 -8.35
CA ASP A 47 12.34 7.81 -9.44
C ASP A 47 12.98 9.15 -9.02
N CYS A 48 12.86 9.51 -7.73
CA CYS A 48 13.48 10.69 -7.17
C CYS A 48 15.01 10.54 -7.05
N LYS A 49 15.74 11.60 -7.32
CA LYS A 49 17.22 11.61 -7.26
C LYS A 49 17.79 11.65 -5.85
N CYS A 50 17.03 12.20 -4.91
CA CYS A 50 17.44 12.29 -3.51
C CYS A 50 16.22 12.27 -2.59
N CYS A 51 16.48 12.01 -1.29
CA CYS A 51 15.43 11.96 -0.27
C CYS A 51 14.65 13.27 -0.16
N LYS A 52 15.29 14.43 -0.37
CA LYS A 52 14.60 15.72 -0.33
C LYS A 52 13.59 15.84 -1.46
N GLU A 53 13.95 15.47 -2.69
CA GLU A 53 13.02 15.44 -3.81
C GLU A 53 11.84 14.50 -3.55
N PHE A 54 12.11 13.32 -2.95
CA PHE A 54 11.06 12.41 -2.53
C PHE A 54 10.10 13.05 -1.51
N MET A 55 10.63 13.76 -0.51
CA MET A 55 9.82 14.49 0.46
C MET A 55 8.96 15.57 -0.20
N ASP A 56 9.54 16.34 -1.13
CA ASP A 56 8.83 17.38 -1.85
C ASP A 56 7.69 16.80 -2.71
N GLU A 57 7.93 15.66 -3.39
CA GLU A 57 6.91 14.95 -4.16
C GLU A 57 5.75 14.46 -3.26
N ILE A 58 6.07 13.86 -2.11
CA ILE A 58 5.04 13.43 -1.15
C ILE A 58 4.31 14.64 -0.56
N TYR A 59 5.00 15.75 -0.27
CA TYR A 59 4.36 16.96 0.20
C TYR A 59 3.34 17.49 -0.79
N ILE A 60 3.73 17.62 -2.06
CA ILE A 60 2.83 18.03 -3.13
C ILE A 60 1.65 17.07 -3.23
N LEU A 61 1.91 15.76 -3.21
CA LEU A 61 0.87 14.72 -3.30
C LEU A 61 -0.21 14.88 -2.22
N VAL A 62 0.19 15.16 -0.98
CA VAL A 62 -0.76 15.21 0.16
C VAL A 62 -1.47 16.56 0.29
N ILE A 63 -0.87 17.66 -0.21
CA ILE A 63 -1.40 19.03 -0.06
C ILE A 63 -2.08 19.56 -1.33
N ALA A 64 -1.73 19.03 -2.51
CA ALA A 64 -2.36 19.48 -3.75
C ALA A 64 -3.85 19.13 -3.78
N PRO A 65 -4.70 20.05 -4.27
CA PRO A 65 -6.13 19.77 -4.40
C PRO A 65 -6.35 18.71 -5.49
N GLY A 66 -7.16 17.72 -5.18
CA GLY A 66 -7.62 16.73 -6.14
C GLY A 66 -8.74 17.25 -7.03
N LYS A 67 -9.30 16.39 -7.86
CA LYS A 67 -10.43 16.72 -8.75
C LYS A 67 -11.68 17.21 -7.99
N SER A 68 -11.84 16.78 -6.74
CA SER A 68 -12.91 17.20 -5.85
C SER A 68 -12.64 18.55 -5.15
N GLY A 69 -11.50 19.18 -5.39
CA GLY A 69 -11.04 20.38 -4.70
C GLY A 69 -10.47 20.13 -3.30
N LYS A 70 -10.54 18.90 -2.79
CA LYS A 70 -9.98 18.51 -1.49
C LYS A 70 -8.58 17.93 -1.67
N CYS A 71 -7.70 18.18 -0.69
CA CYS A 71 -6.38 17.55 -0.68
C CYS A 71 -6.41 16.22 0.07
N GLN A 72 -5.42 15.36 -0.17
CA GLN A 72 -5.37 14.04 0.46
C GLN A 72 -5.22 14.12 1.98
N MET A 73 -4.51 15.14 2.49
CA MET A 73 -4.33 15.36 3.94
C MET A 73 -5.67 15.59 4.67
N GLU A 74 -6.71 16.09 4.00
CA GLU A 74 -8.05 16.25 4.60
C GLU A 74 -8.72 14.91 4.95
N ASN A 75 -8.25 13.80 4.38
CA ASN A 75 -8.74 12.46 4.71
C ASN A 75 -8.14 11.91 6.01
N PHE A 76 -7.14 12.57 6.59
CA PHE A 76 -6.58 12.19 7.88
C PHE A 76 -7.56 12.51 9.01
N GLN A 77 -8.07 11.48 9.68
CA GLN A 77 -9.10 11.60 10.72
C GLN A 77 -8.55 11.44 12.15
N GLY A 78 -7.22 11.30 12.31
CA GLY A 78 -6.61 11.13 13.63
C GLY A 78 -6.82 9.76 14.26
N GLU A 79 -7.22 8.75 13.50
CA GLU A 79 -7.37 7.36 13.97
C GLU A 79 -6.00 6.66 14.18
N SER A 80 -4.95 7.21 13.60
CA SER A 80 -3.55 6.82 13.76
C SER A 80 -2.69 8.06 13.99
N THR A 81 -1.39 7.87 14.27
CA THR A 81 -0.47 9.01 14.26
C THR A 81 -0.30 9.54 12.83
N LEU A 82 -0.10 10.84 12.68
CA LEU A 82 0.14 11.46 11.37
C LEU A 82 1.39 10.89 10.70
N THR A 83 2.40 10.55 11.49
CA THR A 83 3.61 9.88 10.99
C THR A 83 3.32 8.50 10.40
N SER A 84 2.46 7.69 11.03
CA SER A 84 2.05 6.38 10.50
C SER A 84 1.24 6.53 9.23
N TRP A 85 0.35 7.52 9.17
CA TRP A 85 -0.44 7.83 7.98
C TRP A 85 0.47 8.28 6.83
N LEU A 86 1.43 9.20 7.08
CA LEU A 86 2.40 9.62 6.07
C LEU A 86 3.24 8.44 5.57
N LYS A 87 3.63 7.51 6.45
CA LYS A 87 4.34 6.29 6.04
C LYS A 87 3.53 5.47 5.03
N ALA A 88 2.24 5.26 5.29
CA ALA A 88 1.35 4.54 4.37
C ALA A 88 1.24 5.24 3.01
N VAL A 89 1.14 6.58 2.99
CA VAL A 89 1.15 7.36 1.75
C VAL A 89 2.45 7.15 0.97
N CYS A 90 3.61 7.23 1.65
CA CYS A 90 4.91 6.99 1.02
C CYS A 90 5.03 5.60 0.39
N LEU A 91 4.61 4.55 1.12
CA LEU A 91 4.65 3.17 0.63
C LEU A 91 3.76 3.00 -0.61
N THR A 92 2.56 3.55 -0.58
CA THR A 92 1.64 3.52 -1.71
C THR A 92 2.23 4.24 -2.93
N TYR A 93 2.85 5.42 -2.73
CA TYR A 93 3.55 6.15 -3.78
C TYR A 93 4.66 5.31 -4.41
N CYS A 94 5.57 4.75 -3.60
CA CYS A 94 6.66 3.90 -4.07
C CYS A 94 6.16 2.67 -4.82
N TYR A 95 5.12 2.02 -4.33
CA TYR A 95 4.49 0.89 -5.01
C TYR A 95 3.95 1.26 -6.39
N ARG A 96 3.26 2.39 -6.51
CA ARG A 96 2.78 2.89 -7.82
C ARG A 96 3.92 3.14 -8.80
N LYS A 97 4.99 3.82 -8.34
CA LYS A 97 6.18 4.07 -9.15
C LYS A 97 6.84 2.77 -9.62
N PHE A 98 6.95 1.79 -8.73
CA PHE A 98 7.47 0.46 -9.08
C PHE A 98 6.61 -0.26 -10.13
N LYS A 99 5.29 -0.26 -9.97
CA LYS A 99 4.35 -0.84 -10.95
C LYS A 99 4.42 -0.14 -12.30
N LEU A 100 4.54 1.17 -12.33
CA LEU A 100 4.73 1.91 -13.58
C LEU A 100 6.05 1.53 -14.26
N LYS A 101 7.14 1.42 -13.49
CA LYS A 101 8.44 0.97 -14.02
C LYS A 101 8.35 -0.42 -14.67
N GLN A 102 7.63 -1.36 -14.04
CA GLN A 102 7.45 -2.70 -14.60
C GLN A 102 6.65 -2.73 -15.90
N ARG A 103 5.78 -1.72 -16.13
CA ARG A 103 4.96 -1.60 -17.35
C ARG A 103 5.69 -0.94 -18.52
N ILE A 104 6.81 -0.27 -18.27
CA ILE A 104 7.65 0.26 -19.33
C ILE A 104 8.37 -0.94 -19.96
N PRO A 105 8.08 -1.31 -21.23
CA PRO A 105 8.81 -2.39 -21.87
C PRO A 105 10.29 -1.96 -21.91
N LEU A 106 11.15 -2.70 -21.23
CA LEU A 106 12.55 -2.71 -21.62
C LEU A 106 12.51 -3.13 -23.10
N PHE A 107 13.10 -2.33 -23.98
CA PHE A 107 13.32 -2.69 -25.37
C PHE A 107 14.07 -4.02 -25.38
N ALA A 108 13.33 -5.12 -25.35
CA ALA A 108 13.86 -6.41 -25.70
C ALA A 108 14.05 -6.39 -27.22
N PRO A 109 15.22 -6.80 -27.74
CA PRO A 109 15.36 -7.02 -29.18
C PRO A 109 14.25 -8.01 -29.57
N LEU A 110 13.52 -7.69 -30.65
CA LEU A 110 12.47 -8.51 -31.22
C LEU A 110 12.93 -9.98 -31.29
N PRO A 111 12.24 -10.93 -30.66
CA PRO A 111 12.42 -12.32 -30.99
C PRO A 111 11.92 -12.51 -32.43
N ASN A 112 12.74 -13.14 -33.26
CA ASN A 112 12.36 -13.57 -34.60
C ASN A 112 11.05 -14.35 -34.52
N PRO A 113 10.10 -14.16 -35.47
CA PRO A 113 8.86 -14.91 -35.51
C PRO A 113 9.19 -16.35 -35.91
N THR A 114 9.18 -17.27 -34.95
CA THR A 114 8.97 -18.68 -35.25
C THR A 114 7.54 -19.00 -34.86
N GLU A 115 6.77 -19.20 -35.90
CA GLU A 115 5.45 -19.78 -35.89
C GLU A 115 5.39 -21.03 -35.01
N ASN A 116 4.41 -21.06 -34.12
CA ASN A 116 3.56 -22.24 -33.91
C ASN A 116 2.34 -21.83 -33.09
N ASP A 117 1.27 -21.57 -33.83
CA ASP A 117 -0.10 -21.65 -33.35
C ASP A 117 -0.36 -23.01 -32.74
N ASN A 118 -0.84 -23.02 -31.51
CA ASN A 118 -1.86 -23.98 -31.09
C ASN A 118 -2.67 -23.35 -29.95
N GLU A 119 -3.87 -22.91 -30.35
CA GLU A 119 -5.00 -22.74 -29.48
C GLU A 119 -5.25 -24.01 -28.68
N ASN A 120 -5.32 -23.91 -27.36
CA ASN A 120 -6.39 -24.54 -26.59
C ASN A 120 -6.39 -24.05 -25.14
N ASP A 121 -7.47 -23.34 -24.86
CA ASP A 121 -8.39 -23.47 -23.76
C ASP A 121 -7.89 -23.91 -22.39
N GLY A 122 -8.24 -23.11 -21.42
CA GLY A 122 -8.66 -23.58 -20.11
C GLY A 122 -7.58 -24.14 -19.23
N GLY A 123 -6.90 -23.30 -18.48
CA GLY A 123 -6.05 -23.87 -17.44
C GLY A 123 -5.13 -22.86 -16.77
N ILE A 124 -5.68 -21.92 -16.06
CA ILE A 124 -4.91 -21.04 -15.16
C ILE A 124 -4.31 -21.82 -13.96
N ASP A 125 -4.30 -23.14 -14.02
CA ASP A 125 -3.89 -24.02 -12.93
C ASP A 125 -2.65 -24.88 -13.20
N ARG A 126 -1.87 -24.63 -14.26
CA ARG A 126 -0.73 -25.50 -14.63
C ARG A 126 0.66 -24.86 -14.70
N LEU A 127 0.90 -23.76 -14.04
CA LEU A 127 2.27 -23.38 -13.72
C LEU A 127 2.54 -23.68 -12.24
N GLY A 128 2.87 -24.95 -12.01
CA GLY A 128 3.26 -25.50 -10.71
C GLY A 128 4.60 -24.97 -10.23
N GLY A 129 4.65 -23.73 -9.85
CA GLY A 129 5.63 -23.22 -8.91
C GLY A 129 4.92 -23.04 -7.58
N LYS A 130 5.49 -23.51 -6.49
CA LYS A 130 4.89 -23.52 -5.14
C LYS A 130 4.40 -22.18 -4.59
N ASN A 131 4.29 -21.11 -5.40
CA ASN A 131 3.85 -19.77 -5.02
C ASN A 131 3.06 -19.03 -6.11
N ALA A 132 2.50 -19.71 -7.11
CA ALA A 132 1.57 -19.10 -8.06
C ALA A 132 0.14 -19.05 -7.48
N SER A 133 -0.02 -18.51 -6.29
CA SER A 133 -1.33 -18.03 -5.88
C SER A 133 -1.49 -16.65 -6.51
N ILE A 134 -2.68 -16.36 -7.05
CA ILE A 134 -3.14 -15.00 -7.33
C ILE A 134 -3.17 -14.27 -5.98
N GLY A 135 -1.97 -13.98 -5.47
CA GLY A 135 -1.71 -13.43 -4.16
C GLY A 135 -1.81 -11.92 -4.18
N LEU A 136 -1.97 -11.33 -3.02
CA LEU A 136 -1.67 -9.92 -2.85
C LEU A 136 -0.18 -9.74 -3.14
N ASP A 137 0.12 -8.85 -4.09
CA ASP A 137 1.49 -8.46 -4.39
C ASP A 137 1.84 -7.27 -3.46
N PHE A 138 2.69 -7.52 -2.50
CA PHE A 138 3.16 -6.49 -1.59
C PHE A 138 4.28 -5.62 -2.20
N GLY A 139 4.62 -5.83 -3.48
CA GLY A 139 5.53 -4.95 -4.23
C GLY A 139 6.93 -4.82 -3.62
N GLY A 140 7.43 -5.87 -2.96
CA GLY A 140 8.72 -5.83 -2.27
C GLY A 140 8.69 -5.11 -0.92
N MET A 141 7.50 -4.77 -0.38
CA MET A 141 7.36 -4.21 0.96
C MET A 141 7.91 -5.16 2.01
N ASN A 142 8.60 -4.64 3.01
CA ASN A 142 9.00 -5.42 4.17
C ASN A 142 7.77 -5.74 5.06
N ARG A 143 7.93 -6.74 5.92
CA ARG A 143 6.84 -7.21 6.79
C ARG A 143 6.24 -6.10 7.67
N SER A 144 7.08 -5.23 8.21
CA SER A 144 6.64 -4.13 9.08
C SER A 144 5.72 -3.16 8.35
N ASP A 145 6.04 -2.84 7.10
CA ASP A 145 5.28 -1.88 6.31
C ASP A 145 3.94 -2.46 5.85
N VAL A 146 3.90 -3.75 5.54
CA VAL A 146 2.63 -4.46 5.28
C VAL A 146 1.74 -4.44 6.53
N GLU A 147 2.31 -4.63 7.73
CA GLU A 147 1.55 -4.56 8.99
C GLU A 147 0.94 -3.16 9.22
N VAL A 148 1.62 -2.09 8.81
CA VAL A 148 1.06 -0.72 8.86
C VAL A 148 -0.18 -0.60 7.99
N LEU A 149 -0.12 -1.08 6.73
CA LEU A 149 -1.27 -1.07 5.81
C LEU A 149 -2.40 -1.96 6.31
N LEU A 150 -2.09 -3.14 6.84
CA LEU A 150 -3.09 -4.01 7.45
C LEU A 150 -3.76 -3.35 8.66
N GLY A 151 -3.03 -2.56 9.45
CA GLY A 151 -3.58 -1.80 10.57
C GLY A 151 -4.70 -0.84 10.17
N MET A 152 -4.68 -0.34 8.94
CA MET A 152 -5.68 0.57 8.38
C MET A 152 -6.96 -0.13 7.88
N MET A 153 -6.94 -1.44 7.73
CA MET A 153 -8.14 -2.20 7.39
C MET A 153 -9.12 -2.20 8.58
N HIS A 154 -10.38 -1.89 8.34
CA HIS A 154 -11.38 -1.86 9.42
C HIS A 154 -11.82 -3.26 9.90
N ASN A 155 -11.76 -4.29 9.05
CA ASN A 155 -12.17 -5.64 9.41
C ASN A 155 -11.01 -6.46 10.01
N ALA A 156 -11.07 -6.71 11.32
CA ALA A 156 -10.05 -7.48 12.04
C ALA A 156 -9.89 -8.93 11.53
N GLY A 157 -10.99 -9.56 11.10
CA GLY A 157 -10.95 -10.92 10.52
C GLY A 157 -10.17 -10.95 9.20
N TYR A 158 -10.37 -9.94 8.35
CA TYR A 158 -9.65 -9.82 7.08
C TYR A 158 -8.16 -9.54 7.30
N ARG A 159 -7.82 -8.66 8.25
CA ARG A 159 -6.42 -8.45 8.66
C ARG A 159 -5.74 -9.75 9.08
N LYS A 160 -6.42 -10.52 9.96
CA LYS A 160 -5.90 -11.80 10.45
C LYS A 160 -5.71 -12.80 9.30
N LEU A 161 -6.66 -12.88 8.38
CA LEU A 161 -6.55 -13.75 7.21
C LEU A 161 -5.33 -13.39 6.35
N ILE A 162 -5.17 -12.12 5.99
CA ILE A 162 -4.04 -11.68 5.17
C ILE A 162 -2.72 -11.91 5.88
N ARG A 163 -2.63 -11.63 7.19
CA ARG A 163 -1.44 -11.89 7.99
C ARG A 163 -1.04 -13.37 7.93
N LEU A 164 -1.95 -14.28 8.27
CA LEU A 164 -1.70 -15.72 8.26
C LEU A 164 -1.28 -16.22 6.87
N ARG A 165 -2.02 -15.80 5.83
CA ARG A 165 -1.80 -16.29 4.47
C ARG A 165 -0.52 -15.76 3.82
N TYR A 166 -0.20 -14.48 4.03
CA TYR A 166 0.84 -13.80 3.26
C TYR A 166 2.08 -13.42 4.06
N LEU A 167 1.95 -13.08 5.34
CA LEU A 167 3.10 -12.77 6.19
C LEU A 167 3.65 -13.99 6.91
N GLU A 168 2.77 -14.90 7.31
CA GLU A 168 3.15 -16.18 7.93
C GLU A 168 3.23 -17.34 6.91
N GLN A 169 2.89 -17.05 5.64
CA GLN A 169 3.01 -17.96 4.49
C GLN A 169 2.26 -19.31 4.66
N LEU A 170 1.21 -19.35 5.47
CA LEU A 170 0.38 -20.53 5.61
C LEU A 170 -0.33 -20.82 4.29
N THR A 171 -0.59 -22.11 4.01
CA THR A 171 -1.41 -22.52 2.87
C THR A 171 -2.86 -22.07 3.05
N ASN A 172 -3.66 -22.11 1.98
CA ASN A 172 -5.08 -21.80 2.05
C ASN A 172 -5.82 -22.68 3.07
N GLU A 173 -5.45 -23.97 3.13
CA GLU A 173 -6.06 -24.95 4.02
C GLU A 173 -5.68 -24.72 5.48
N GLU A 174 -4.41 -24.46 5.74
CA GLU A 174 -3.92 -24.11 7.09
C GLU A 174 -4.53 -22.81 7.59
N THR A 175 -4.62 -21.80 6.71
CA THR A 175 -5.24 -20.53 7.05
C THR A 175 -6.74 -20.71 7.37
N ALA A 176 -7.47 -21.49 6.55
CA ALA A 176 -8.87 -21.78 6.80
C ALA A 176 -9.05 -22.49 8.16
N LYS A 177 -8.22 -23.49 8.45
CA LYS A 177 -8.22 -24.23 9.72
C LYS A 177 -7.91 -23.31 10.90
N ALA A 178 -6.91 -22.45 10.80
CA ALA A 178 -6.51 -21.51 11.84
C ALA A 178 -7.59 -20.44 12.13
N LEU A 179 -8.45 -20.17 11.15
CA LEU A 179 -9.59 -19.24 11.27
C LEU A 179 -10.91 -19.96 11.60
N GLY A 180 -10.93 -21.29 11.70
CA GLY A 180 -12.14 -22.06 11.93
C GLY A 180 -13.16 -21.98 10.78
N LEU A 181 -12.71 -21.81 9.54
CA LEU A 181 -13.54 -21.61 8.37
C LEU A 181 -13.64 -22.88 7.52
N THR A 182 -14.80 -23.09 6.91
CA THR A 182 -14.93 -24.06 5.81
C THR A 182 -14.18 -23.53 4.59
N ARG A 183 -13.79 -24.42 3.68
CA ARG A 183 -13.09 -24.06 2.44
C ARG A 183 -13.85 -23.01 1.63
N ALA A 184 -15.17 -23.16 1.49
CA ALA A 184 -16.01 -22.19 0.76
C ALA A 184 -16.03 -20.82 1.44
N ASN A 185 -16.19 -20.79 2.77
CA ASN A 185 -16.20 -19.54 3.54
C ASN A 185 -14.83 -18.86 3.51
N TYR A 186 -13.74 -19.64 3.52
CA TYR A 186 -12.38 -19.13 3.38
C TYR A 186 -12.22 -18.36 2.06
N TYR A 187 -12.58 -18.96 0.92
CA TYR A 187 -12.42 -18.29 -0.39
C TYR A 187 -13.25 -17.02 -0.50
N ASN A 188 -14.48 -17.03 0.02
CA ASN A 188 -15.31 -15.82 0.07
C ASN A 188 -14.72 -14.73 0.96
N MET A 189 -14.22 -15.11 2.13
CA MET A 189 -13.56 -14.19 3.05
C MET A 189 -12.25 -13.66 2.48
N HIS A 190 -11.45 -14.53 1.85
CA HIS A 190 -10.19 -14.17 1.20
C HIS A 190 -10.38 -13.15 0.08
N LYS A 191 -11.40 -13.37 -0.79
CA LYS A 191 -11.75 -12.41 -1.84
C LYS A 191 -12.06 -11.02 -1.24
N ARG A 192 -12.94 -10.96 -0.25
CA ARG A 192 -13.32 -9.70 0.42
C ARG A 192 -12.17 -9.07 1.18
N ALA A 193 -11.30 -9.86 1.79
CA ALA A 193 -10.10 -9.36 2.46
C ALA A 193 -9.12 -8.71 1.47
N LYS A 194 -8.93 -9.32 0.30
CA LYS A 194 -8.14 -8.71 -0.79
C LYS A 194 -8.76 -7.41 -1.29
N GLU A 195 -10.06 -7.39 -1.52
CA GLU A 195 -10.79 -6.20 -1.97
C GLU A 195 -10.62 -5.06 -0.96
N GLN A 196 -10.74 -5.34 0.34
CA GLN A 196 -10.55 -4.33 1.39
C GLN A 196 -9.09 -3.85 1.48
N TYR A 197 -8.11 -4.73 1.36
CA TYR A 197 -6.71 -4.35 1.32
C TYR A 197 -6.41 -3.44 0.12
N GLU A 198 -6.90 -3.80 -1.06
CA GLU A 198 -6.78 -2.99 -2.26
C GLU A 198 -7.54 -1.65 -2.15
N GLU A 199 -8.66 -1.64 -1.42
CA GLU A 199 -9.40 -0.40 -1.13
C GLU A 199 -8.62 0.52 -0.20
N VAL A 200 -8.03 -0.01 0.90
CA VAL A 200 -7.13 0.75 1.78
C VAL A 200 -5.98 1.32 0.98
N ARG A 201 -5.33 0.49 0.17
CA ARG A 201 -4.24 0.92 -0.70
C ARG A 201 -4.68 2.00 -1.70
N ARG A 202 -5.89 1.89 -2.31
CA ARG A 202 -6.43 2.88 -3.24
C ARG A 202 -6.93 4.16 -2.60
N LYS A 203 -7.40 4.10 -1.35
CA LYS A 203 -7.76 5.32 -0.58
C LYS A 203 -6.54 6.17 -0.27
N GLU A 204 -5.40 5.53 -0.13
CA GLU A 204 -4.10 6.18 -0.06
C GLU A 204 -3.57 6.55 -1.47
N GLU A 205 -4.06 5.88 -2.52
CA GLU A 205 -3.87 6.31 -3.89
C GLU A 205 -4.76 7.53 -4.11
N TRP A 206 -4.14 8.65 -4.34
CA TRP A 206 -4.85 9.87 -4.63
C TRP A 206 -5.93 9.67 -5.72
N HIS A 207 -7.14 10.14 -5.47
CA HIS A 207 -8.17 10.35 -6.48
C HIS A 207 -7.77 11.53 -7.38
N GLY A 208 -6.76 11.29 -8.22
CA GLY A 208 -6.27 12.22 -9.22
C GLY A 208 -7.11 12.24 -10.49
#